data_a90712c51aa6b5770d637a05d781d102
#
_entry.id   a90712c51aa6b5770d637a05d781d102
#
_cell.length_a   1.000
_cell.length_b   1.000
_cell.length_c   1.000
_cell.angle_alpha   90.00
_cell.angle_beta   90.00
_cell.angle_gamma   90.00
#
_symmetry.space_group_name_H-M   'P 1'
#
loop_
_entity.id
_entity.type
_entity.pdbx_description
1 polymer ?
#
loop_
_entity_poly.entity_id
_entity_poly.type
_entity_poly.pdbx_seq_one_letter_code
_entity_poly.pdbx_strand_id
1 'polypeptide(L)'
;MNLESVETARKAYAKRLTWQWGIFIAIILILAVLFTANGRIQSVFMLFFYGFIVAFIYLIIMTLANRTIQRNYRRAYKAYFVEQNLKKTFTDLNYNHEAGLSSTLLSLTGMINTGDRYSSNDFTSGKYKDVAFSQADVHIETEYTDSDGDTHYTTIFRGRFMIFEFPKQFNFKLEIVGKRFHAYKKPGKNTKTGQKAEKITTESTEFNKMFRIYGQDSFEAYYILDPAFMVKLMDIATKHKKRVLFAFFENRLIVGLDDGKDSFEPPFAMKQIDEAKETAKIATDIKTITDFVDQLSLDRKLFTK
;
A
#
# COMPACT_ATOMS: atom_id res chain seq x y z
N MET A 1 -16.16 -20.26 1.43
CA MET A 1 -15.68 -20.27 0.06
C MET A 1 -14.61 -21.33 -0.03
N ASN A 2 -14.49 -22.07 -1.14
CA ASN A 2 -13.50 -23.14 -1.31
C ASN A 2 -12.54 -22.80 -2.47
N LEU A 3 -11.43 -23.50 -2.58
CA LEU A 3 -10.41 -23.31 -3.63
C LEU A 3 -11.03 -23.46 -5.04
N GLU A 4 -11.98 -24.37 -5.21
CA GLU A 4 -12.66 -24.63 -6.48
C GLU A 4 -13.40 -23.37 -6.99
N SER A 5 -14.04 -22.61 -6.08
CA SER A 5 -14.72 -21.35 -6.45
C SER A 5 -13.72 -20.27 -6.91
N VAL A 6 -12.52 -20.22 -6.33
CA VAL A 6 -11.44 -19.31 -6.73
C VAL A 6 -10.92 -19.70 -8.13
N GLU A 7 -10.66 -20.99 -8.33
CA GLU A 7 -10.20 -21.53 -9.61
C GLU A 7 -11.23 -21.34 -10.74
N THR A 8 -12.51 -21.49 -10.43
CA THR A 8 -13.59 -21.23 -11.40
C THR A 8 -13.60 -19.77 -11.82
N ALA A 9 -13.54 -18.82 -10.87
CA ALA A 9 -13.48 -17.40 -11.18
C ALA A 9 -12.21 -17.03 -11.94
N ARG A 10 -11.05 -17.59 -11.57
CA ARG A 10 -9.77 -17.40 -12.27
C ARG A 10 -9.86 -17.89 -13.72
N LYS A 11 -10.32 -19.13 -13.93
CA LYS A 11 -10.45 -19.75 -15.28
C LYS A 11 -11.40 -18.96 -16.16
N ALA A 12 -12.52 -18.47 -15.61
CA ALA A 12 -13.46 -17.63 -16.33
C ALA A 12 -12.79 -16.33 -16.81
N TYR A 13 -12.00 -15.69 -15.96
CA TYR A 13 -11.26 -14.49 -16.32
C TYR A 13 -10.13 -14.80 -17.30
N ALA A 14 -9.35 -15.85 -17.09
CA ALA A 14 -8.29 -16.27 -18.01
C ALA A 14 -8.83 -16.60 -19.41
N LYS A 15 -9.93 -17.38 -19.50
CA LYS A 15 -10.58 -17.71 -20.77
C LYS A 15 -11.00 -16.45 -21.54
N ARG A 16 -11.58 -15.47 -20.82
CA ARG A 16 -12.00 -14.20 -21.44
C ARG A 16 -10.79 -13.42 -21.97
N LEU A 17 -9.72 -13.33 -21.19
CA LEU A 17 -8.46 -12.69 -21.63
C LEU A 17 -7.89 -13.37 -22.88
N THR A 18 -7.82 -14.70 -22.90
CA THR A 18 -7.31 -15.46 -24.05
C THR A 18 -8.14 -15.18 -25.32
N TRP A 19 -9.46 -15.19 -25.21
CA TRP A 19 -10.35 -14.86 -26.31
C TRP A 19 -10.15 -13.43 -26.83
N GLN A 20 -10.04 -12.46 -25.92
CA GLN A 20 -9.80 -11.07 -26.26
C GLN A 20 -8.46 -10.86 -26.94
N TRP A 21 -7.38 -11.49 -26.46
CA TRP A 21 -6.08 -11.46 -27.13
C TRP A 21 -6.14 -12.11 -28.51
N GLY A 22 -6.86 -13.22 -28.66
CA GLY A 22 -7.09 -13.86 -29.97
C GLY A 22 -7.79 -12.93 -30.97
N ILE A 23 -8.86 -12.26 -30.53
CA ILE A 23 -9.58 -11.25 -31.37
C ILE A 23 -8.64 -10.08 -31.71
N PHE A 24 -7.87 -9.59 -30.77
CA PHE A 24 -6.91 -8.49 -30.98
C PHE A 24 -5.89 -8.85 -32.08
N ILE A 25 -5.28 -10.04 -31.97
CA ILE A 25 -4.32 -10.55 -32.95
C ILE A 25 -4.99 -10.69 -34.33
N ALA A 26 -6.21 -11.22 -34.39
CA ALA A 26 -6.95 -11.35 -35.63
C ALA A 26 -7.22 -9.99 -36.30
N ILE A 27 -7.61 -8.97 -35.52
CA ILE A 27 -7.82 -7.60 -36.05
C ILE A 27 -6.54 -7.05 -36.65
N ILE A 28 -5.41 -7.19 -35.95
CA ILE A 28 -4.10 -6.70 -36.42
C ILE A 28 -3.68 -7.42 -37.71
N LEU A 29 -3.87 -8.73 -37.80
CA LEU A 29 -3.59 -9.52 -39.02
C LEU A 29 -4.46 -9.08 -40.19
N ILE A 30 -5.76 -8.88 -39.98
CA ILE A 30 -6.67 -8.40 -41.04
C ILE A 30 -6.24 -7.03 -41.52
N LEU A 31 -5.92 -6.11 -40.61
CA LEU A 31 -5.41 -4.79 -40.99
C LEU A 31 -4.11 -4.89 -41.79
N ALA A 32 -3.19 -5.74 -41.38
CA ALA A 32 -1.93 -5.97 -42.09
C ALA A 32 -2.16 -6.46 -43.52
N VAL A 33 -3.06 -7.43 -43.73
CA VAL A 33 -3.41 -7.94 -45.06
C VAL A 33 -4.06 -6.88 -45.93
N LEU A 34 -5.01 -6.12 -45.39
CA LEU A 34 -5.71 -5.06 -46.14
C LEU A 34 -4.77 -3.95 -46.61
N PHE A 35 -3.80 -3.57 -45.79
CA PHE A 35 -2.85 -2.51 -46.15
C PHE A 35 -1.72 -2.99 -47.08
N THR A 36 -1.25 -4.24 -46.93
CA THR A 36 -0.23 -4.81 -47.82
C THR A 36 -0.75 -5.12 -49.20
N ALA A 37 -2.02 -5.52 -49.34
CA ALA A 37 -2.66 -5.76 -50.60
C ALA A 37 -2.74 -4.52 -51.52
N ASN A 38 -2.66 -3.32 -50.95
CA ASN A 38 -2.67 -2.06 -51.72
C ASN A 38 -1.32 -1.62 -52.30
N GLY A 39 -0.20 -2.31 -52.02
CA GLY A 39 1.08 -2.20 -52.71
C GLY A 39 1.84 -0.84 -52.61
N ARG A 40 1.39 0.11 -51.76
CA ARG A 40 1.99 1.44 -51.65
C ARG A 40 2.77 1.59 -50.33
N ILE A 41 4.00 2.11 -50.36
CA ILE A 41 4.83 2.37 -49.17
C ILE A 41 4.10 3.28 -48.17
N GLN A 42 3.34 4.28 -48.62
CA GLN A 42 2.48 5.12 -47.79
C GLN A 42 1.44 4.31 -46.98
N SER A 43 1.01 3.16 -47.49
CA SER A 43 0.06 2.26 -46.81
C SER A 43 0.67 1.66 -45.54
N VAL A 44 1.97 1.41 -45.49
CA VAL A 44 2.66 0.87 -44.31
C VAL A 44 2.65 1.86 -43.17
N PHE A 45 2.94 3.14 -43.45
CA PHE A 45 2.88 4.20 -42.42
C PHE A 45 1.44 4.39 -41.89
N MET A 46 0.45 4.39 -42.77
CA MET A 46 -0.95 4.45 -42.37
C MET A 46 -1.36 3.22 -41.53
N LEU A 47 -0.84 2.04 -41.85
CA LEU A 47 -1.09 0.82 -41.06
C LEU A 47 -0.62 1.01 -39.58
N PHE A 48 0.58 1.51 -39.40
CA PHE A 48 1.09 1.77 -38.03
C PHE A 48 0.21 2.79 -37.31
N PHE A 49 -0.15 3.89 -37.95
CA PHE A 49 -0.95 4.96 -37.33
C PHE A 49 -2.38 4.48 -36.99
N TYR A 50 -3.12 3.92 -37.93
CA TYR A 50 -4.48 3.42 -37.69
C TYR A 50 -4.46 2.16 -36.81
N GLY A 51 -3.47 1.28 -36.98
CA GLY A 51 -3.28 0.12 -36.14
C GLY A 51 -3.07 0.50 -34.67
N PHE A 52 -2.28 1.56 -34.42
CA PHE A 52 -2.08 2.09 -33.07
C PHE A 52 -3.38 2.62 -32.45
N ILE A 53 -4.15 3.41 -33.22
CA ILE A 53 -5.45 3.94 -32.75
C ILE A 53 -6.42 2.79 -32.41
N VAL A 54 -6.56 1.82 -33.31
CA VAL A 54 -7.44 0.66 -33.12
C VAL A 54 -6.99 -0.15 -31.89
N ALA A 55 -5.69 -0.40 -31.74
CA ALA A 55 -5.12 -1.09 -30.59
C ALA A 55 -5.41 -0.34 -29.28
N PHE A 56 -5.23 0.97 -29.28
CA PHE A 56 -5.47 1.80 -28.09
C PHE A 56 -6.95 1.77 -27.67
N ILE A 57 -7.87 1.97 -28.62
CA ILE A 57 -9.32 1.90 -28.36
C ILE A 57 -9.70 0.50 -27.87
N TYR A 58 -9.18 -0.55 -28.52
CA TYR A 58 -9.45 -1.93 -28.12
C TYR A 58 -8.99 -2.22 -26.68
N LEU A 59 -7.79 -1.77 -26.29
CA LEU A 59 -7.28 -1.95 -24.94
C LEU A 59 -8.15 -1.24 -23.89
N ILE A 60 -8.67 -0.04 -24.21
CA ILE A 60 -9.62 0.65 -23.33
C ILE A 60 -10.90 -0.17 -23.16
N ILE A 61 -11.51 -0.61 -24.28
CA ILE A 61 -12.73 -1.42 -24.25
C ILE A 61 -12.50 -2.72 -23.47
N MET A 62 -11.39 -3.41 -23.73
CA MET A 62 -11.00 -4.63 -23.03
C MET A 62 -10.87 -4.41 -21.53
N THR A 63 -10.22 -3.33 -21.11
CA THR A 63 -10.03 -2.99 -19.68
C THR A 63 -11.38 -2.74 -18.99
N LEU A 64 -12.25 -1.95 -19.62
CA LEU A 64 -13.58 -1.64 -19.09
C LEU A 64 -14.46 -2.90 -19.00
N ALA A 65 -14.47 -3.71 -20.07
CA ALA A 65 -15.26 -4.94 -20.14
C ALA A 65 -14.82 -6.00 -19.12
N ASN A 66 -13.56 -5.98 -18.69
CA ASN A 66 -13.03 -6.98 -17.74
C ASN A 66 -13.23 -6.62 -16.29
N ARG A 67 -13.61 -5.40 -15.94
CA ARG A 67 -13.72 -4.90 -14.55
C ARG A 67 -14.54 -5.85 -13.65
N THR A 68 -15.72 -6.27 -14.12
CA THR A 68 -16.61 -7.13 -13.29
C THR A 68 -16.02 -8.52 -13.07
N ILE A 69 -15.48 -9.16 -14.11
CA ILE A 69 -14.94 -10.52 -13.99
C ILE A 69 -13.63 -10.53 -13.17
N GLN A 70 -12.80 -9.49 -13.30
CA GLN A 70 -11.62 -9.28 -12.50
C GLN A 70 -11.99 -9.06 -11.04
N ARG A 71 -13.02 -8.25 -10.76
CA ARG A 71 -13.54 -8.02 -9.41
C ARG A 71 -14.05 -9.31 -8.77
N ASN A 72 -14.76 -10.16 -9.52
CA ASN A 72 -15.24 -11.44 -9.03
C ASN A 72 -14.07 -12.37 -8.67
N TYR A 73 -13.03 -12.43 -9.49
CA TYR A 73 -11.84 -13.21 -9.19
C TYR A 73 -11.11 -12.68 -7.94
N ARG A 74 -10.89 -11.36 -7.84
CA ARG A 74 -10.31 -10.74 -6.63
C ARG A 74 -11.12 -11.07 -5.38
N ARG A 75 -12.44 -10.92 -5.43
CA ARG A 75 -13.34 -11.23 -4.30
C ARG A 75 -13.22 -12.69 -3.87
N ALA A 76 -13.26 -13.62 -4.83
CA ALA A 76 -13.12 -15.04 -4.55
C ALA A 76 -11.76 -15.37 -3.90
N TYR A 77 -10.66 -14.83 -4.44
CA TYR A 77 -9.33 -15.01 -3.91
C TYR A 77 -9.19 -14.45 -2.50
N LYS A 78 -9.62 -13.21 -2.28
CA LYS A 78 -9.50 -12.54 -0.97
C LYS A 78 -10.35 -13.22 0.11
N ALA A 79 -11.54 -13.69 -0.22
CA ALA A 79 -12.37 -14.43 0.72
C ALA A 79 -11.79 -15.81 1.10
N TYR A 80 -11.08 -16.47 0.18
CA TYR A 80 -10.48 -17.78 0.47
C TYR A 80 -9.11 -17.67 1.12
N PHE A 81 -8.16 -16.96 0.47
CA PHE A 81 -6.78 -16.92 0.94
C PHE A 81 -6.55 -15.88 2.05
N VAL A 82 -7.18 -14.70 1.95
CA VAL A 82 -6.88 -13.60 2.87
C VAL A 82 -7.74 -13.71 4.12
N GLU A 83 -9.06 -13.67 3.99
CA GLU A 83 -9.96 -13.61 5.14
C GLU A 83 -9.81 -14.83 6.06
N GLN A 84 -9.65 -16.04 5.50
CA GLN A 84 -9.46 -17.25 6.32
C GLN A 84 -8.15 -17.24 7.10
N ASN A 85 -7.06 -16.75 6.52
CA ASN A 85 -5.78 -16.67 7.21
C ASN A 85 -5.74 -15.53 8.24
N LEU A 86 -6.41 -14.41 7.97
CA LEU A 86 -6.61 -13.33 8.94
C LEU A 86 -7.38 -13.83 10.16
N LYS A 87 -8.48 -14.58 9.97
CA LYS A 87 -9.29 -15.18 11.05
C LYS A 87 -8.52 -16.15 11.94
N LYS A 88 -7.50 -16.82 11.41
CA LYS A 88 -6.63 -17.72 12.21
C LYS A 88 -5.65 -16.96 13.09
N THR A 89 -5.31 -15.72 12.74
CA THR A 89 -4.25 -14.95 13.38
C THR A 89 -4.79 -13.89 14.33
N PHE A 90 -5.92 -13.27 14.01
CA PHE A 90 -6.47 -12.13 14.73
C PHE A 90 -7.82 -12.43 15.36
N THR A 91 -8.06 -11.87 16.53
CA THR A 91 -9.38 -11.85 17.19
C THR A 91 -10.11 -10.55 16.86
N ASP A 92 -11.43 -10.51 17.05
CA ASP A 92 -12.30 -9.35 16.76
C ASP A 92 -12.10 -8.81 15.34
N LEU A 93 -11.84 -9.70 14.38
CA LEU A 93 -11.48 -9.35 13.01
C LEU A 93 -12.63 -8.71 12.25
N ASN A 94 -12.37 -7.55 11.66
CA ASN A 94 -13.17 -6.97 10.58
C ASN A 94 -12.27 -6.77 9.35
N TYR A 95 -12.61 -7.43 8.25
CA TYR A 95 -11.88 -7.31 6.98
C TYR A 95 -12.83 -6.89 5.86
N ASN A 96 -12.48 -5.82 5.16
CA ASN A 96 -13.20 -5.37 3.97
C ASN A 96 -12.21 -4.99 2.87
N HIS A 97 -12.15 -5.79 1.82
CA HIS A 97 -11.21 -5.61 0.73
C HIS A 97 -11.51 -4.38 -0.17
N GLU A 98 -12.71 -3.82 -0.11
CA GLU A 98 -13.09 -2.62 -0.87
C GLU A 98 -12.98 -1.33 -0.04
N ALA A 99 -12.91 -1.44 1.29
CA ALA A 99 -12.69 -0.31 2.18
C ALA A 99 -11.19 -0.05 2.38
N GLY A 100 -10.87 1.17 2.79
CA GLY A 100 -9.51 1.59 3.11
C GLY A 100 -9.49 2.56 4.29
N LEU A 101 -8.30 3.07 4.62
CA LEU A 101 -8.13 4.19 5.54
C LEU A 101 -8.51 5.50 4.84
N SER A 102 -9.21 6.37 5.53
CA SER A 102 -9.56 7.70 5.01
C SER A 102 -8.31 8.58 4.89
N SER A 103 -8.17 9.30 3.78
CA SER A 103 -7.14 10.34 3.63
C SER A 103 -7.25 11.41 4.73
N THR A 104 -8.48 11.72 5.16
CA THR A 104 -8.74 12.65 6.26
C THR A 104 -8.10 12.15 7.57
N LEU A 105 -8.23 10.87 7.89
CA LEU A 105 -7.61 10.28 9.10
C LEU A 105 -6.08 10.45 9.08
N LEU A 106 -5.44 10.20 7.95
CA LEU A 106 -3.99 10.37 7.81
C LEU A 106 -3.59 11.85 7.81
N SER A 107 -4.38 12.73 7.20
CA SER A 107 -4.10 14.17 7.17
C SER A 107 -4.28 14.85 8.53
N LEU A 108 -5.21 14.35 9.38
CA LEU A 108 -5.40 14.85 10.75
C LEU A 108 -4.14 14.73 11.61
N THR A 109 -3.30 13.76 11.32
CA THR A 109 -1.99 13.63 11.99
C THR A 109 -1.07 14.81 11.70
N GLY A 110 -1.30 15.52 10.58
CA GLY A 110 -0.44 16.60 10.08
C GLY A 110 0.92 16.15 9.57
N MET A 111 1.19 14.83 9.59
CA MET A 111 2.48 14.22 9.25
C MET A 111 2.54 13.68 7.83
N ILE A 112 1.39 13.30 7.28
CA ILE A 112 1.32 12.61 6.01
C ILE A 112 0.88 13.59 4.92
N ASN A 113 1.65 13.62 3.83
CA ASN A 113 1.20 14.24 2.60
C ASN A 113 0.28 13.24 1.88
N THR A 114 -1.00 13.57 1.80
CA THR A 114 -2.01 12.74 1.14
C THR A 114 -2.08 12.94 -0.36
N GLY A 115 -1.18 13.79 -0.91
CA GLY A 115 -1.04 14.02 -2.35
C GLY A 115 -2.30 14.58 -3.02
N ASP A 116 -2.30 14.51 -4.33
CA ASP A 116 -3.41 14.95 -5.19
C ASP A 116 -4.32 13.80 -5.59
N ARG A 117 -3.76 12.58 -5.60
CA ARG A 117 -4.51 11.33 -5.78
C ARG A 117 -4.25 10.39 -4.61
N TYR A 118 -5.32 9.96 -3.99
CA TYR A 118 -5.30 9.02 -2.86
C TYR A 118 -6.21 7.84 -3.13
N SER A 119 -5.70 6.64 -2.95
CA SER A 119 -6.50 5.42 -2.94
C SER A 119 -6.09 4.50 -1.80
N SER A 120 -7.05 3.78 -1.24
CA SER A 120 -6.82 2.83 -0.16
C SER A 120 -7.79 1.66 -0.26
N ASN A 121 -7.32 0.46 0.08
CA ASN A 121 -8.06 -0.80 0.02
C ASN A 121 -7.57 -1.77 1.11
N ASP A 122 -8.22 -2.93 1.20
CA ASP A 122 -7.85 -4.01 2.10
C ASP A 122 -7.84 -3.61 3.59
N PHE A 123 -8.87 -2.83 3.97
CA PHE A 123 -9.04 -2.46 5.38
C PHE A 123 -9.18 -3.70 6.26
N THR A 124 -8.33 -3.78 7.26
CA THR A 124 -8.33 -4.84 8.26
C THR A 124 -8.25 -4.22 9.64
N SER A 125 -9.12 -4.61 10.55
CA SER A 125 -9.00 -4.27 11.98
C SER A 125 -9.24 -5.51 12.83
N GLY A 126 -8.64 -5.51 14.02
CA GLY A 126 -8.75 -6.64 14.95
C GLY A 126 -7.81 -6.47 16.12
N LYS A 127 -7.54 -7.58 16.80
CA LYS A 127 -6.57 -7.62 17.91
C LYS A 127 -5.55 -8.74 17.71
N TYR A 128 -4.33 -8.46 18.14
CA TYR A 128 -3.26 -9.45 18.25
C TYR A 128 -2.54 -9.25 19.59
N LYS A 129 -2.49 -10.30 20.44
CA LYS A 129 -1.96 -10.21 21.81
C LYS A 129 -2.53 -9.02 22.59
N ASP A 130 -3.85 -8.85 22.52
CA ASP A 130 -4.61 -7.75 23.15
C ASP A 130 -4.30 -6.34 22.60
N VAL A 131 -3.40 -6.19 21.65
CA VAL A 131 -3.13 -4.93 20.97
C VAL A 131 -4.15 -4.76 19.83
N ALA A 132 -5.00 -3.75 19.94
CA ALA A 132 -5.93 -3.39 18.88
C ALA A 132 -5.18 -2.73 17.71
N PHE A 133 -5.54 -3.09 16.50
CA PHE A 133 -4.95 -2.50 15.31
C PHE A 133 -5.99 -2.25 14.21
N SER A 134 -5.67 -1.32 13.34
CA SER A 134 -6.28 -1.19 12.02
C SER A 134 -5.20 -0.96 10.97
N GLN A 135 -5.42 -1.45 9.75
CA GLN A 135 -4.49 -1.26 8.64
C GLN A 135 -5.21 -1.19 7.31
N ALA A 136 -4.58 -0.59 6.32
CA ALA A 136 -4.97 -0.70 4.91
C ALA A 136 -3.77 -0.48 4.00
N ASP A 137 -3.86 -1.00 2.78
CA ASP A 137 -2.98 -0.61 1.70
C ASP A 137 -3.36 0.79 1.22
N VAL A 138 -2.35 1.61 0.93
CA VAL A 138 -2.50 3.00 0.53
C VAL A 138 -1.57 3.31 -0.64
N HIS A 139 -2.10 4.03 -1.62
CA HIS A 139 -1.34 4.59 -2.73
C HIS A 139 -1.59 6.09 -2.83
N ILE A 140 -0.51 6.86 -2.82
CA ILE A 140 -0.55 8.32 -2.85
C ILE A 140 0.32 8.81 -4.00
N GLU A 141 -0.25 9.67 -4.84
CA GLU A 141 0.45 10.32 -5.94
C GLU A 141 0.35 11.84 -5.79
N THR A 142 1.39 12.53 -6.22
CA THR A 142 1.40 13.98 -6.33
C THR A 142 1.51 14.39 -7.78
N GLU A 143 0.82 15.48 -8.10
CA GLU A 143 0.83 16.09 -9.41
C GLU A 143 2.04 17.01 -9.55
N TYR A 144 2.65 17.01 -10.72
CA TYR A 144 3.61 18.03 -11.12
C TYR A 144 3.42 18.36 -12.61
N THR A 145 3.68 19.60 -12.94
CA THR A 145 3.67 20.07 -14.34
C THR A 145 5.11 20.20 -14.82
N ASP A 146 5.42 19.65 -15.97
CA ASP A 146 6.74 19.78 -16.56
C ASP A 146 6.94 21.12 -17.29
N SER A 147 8.12 21.33 -17.88
CA SER A 147 8.47 22.56 -18.59
C SER A 147 7.61 22.81 -19.84
N ASP A 148 7.01 21.77 -20.40
CA ASP A 148 6.21 21.83 -21.61
C ASP A 148 4.72 22.06 -21.30
N GLY A 149 4.36 22.13 -20.02
CA GLY A 149 3.01 22.38 -19.51
C GLY A 149 2.19 21.08 -19.34
N ASP A 150 2.80 19.90 -19.52
CA ASP A 150 2.13 18.62 -19.35
C ASP A 150 2.06 18.21 -17.88
N THR A 151 0.89 17.68 -17.49
CA THR A 151 0.63 17.24 -16.13
C THR A 151 0.96 15.77 -15.93
N HIS A 152 1.83 15.50 -14.99
CA HIS A 152 2.28 14.16 -14.62
C HIS A 152 1.97 13.83 -13.15
N TYR A 153 1.91 12.54 -12.81
CA TYR A 153 1.72 12.06 -11.46
C TYR A 153 2.90 11.20 -11.02
N THR A 154 3.42 11.49 -9.84
CA THR A 154 4.50 10.71 -9.22
C THR A 154 4.02 10.06 -7.94
N THR A 155 4.25 8.75 -7.81
CA THR A 155 3.97 8.03 -6.56
C THR A 155 4.93 8.50 -5.46
N ILE A 156 4.38 9.04 -4.37
CA ILE A 156 5.12 9.43 -3.18
C ILE A 156 4.99 8.40 -2.05
N PHE A 157 3.97 7.54 -2.10
CA PHE A 157 3.78 6.42 -1.18
C PHE A 157 3.02 5.28 -1.86
N ARG A 158 3.51 4.07 -1.68
CA ARG A 158 2.77 2.85 -2.00
C ARG A 158 3.15 1.76 -1.00
N GLY A 159 2.16 1.29 -0.23
CA GLY A 159 2.37 0.32 0.82
C GLY A 159 1.29 0.38 1.87
N ARG A 160 1.62 0.12 3.12
CA ARG A 160 0.65 0.02 4.22
C ARG A 160 0.77 1.14 5.23
N PHE A 161 -0.39 1.61 5.70
CA PHE A 161 -0.50 2.28 6.99
C PHE A 161 -1.14 1.33 8.00
N MET A 162 -0.50 1.25 9.17
CA MET A 162 -0.95 0.47 10.31
C MET A 162 -1.11 1.40 11.50
N ILE A 163 -2.19 1.26 12.24
CA ILE A 163 -2.50 2.06 13.43
C ILE A 163 -2.71 1.06 14.57
N PHE A 164 -1.88 1.15 15.59
CA PHE A 164 -1.99 0.36 16.82
C PHE A 164 -2.53 1.24 17.92
N GLU A 165 -3.52 0.78 18.67
CA GLU A 165 -4.16 1.54 19.73
C GLU A 165 -3.76 0.97 21.10
N PHE A 166 -3.51 1.88 22.05
CA PHE A 166 -3.08 1.54 23.40
C PHE A 166 -4.05 2.08 24.46
N PRO A 167 -4.15 1.45 25.64
CA PRO A 167 -4.86 2.01 26.77
C PRO A 167 -4.25 3.32 27.25
N LYS A 168 -2.92 3.45 27.16
CA LYS A 168 -2.18 4.66 27.59
C LYS A 168 -2.34 5.79 26.57
N GLN A 169 -2.62 6.98 27.08
CA GLN A 169 -2.67 8.19 26.27
C GLN A 169 -1.35 8.97 26.38
N PHE A 170 -0.81 9.34 25.24
CA PHE A 170 0.36 10.21 25.14
C PHE A 170 -0.12 11.67 24.99
N ASN A 171 0.36 12.56 25.87
CA ASN A 171 0.01 13.98 25.81
C ASN A 171 0.90 14.77 24.83
N PHE A 172 1.72 14.06 24.06
CA PHE A 172 2.68 14.62 23.12
C PHE A 172 2.61 13.88 21.78
N LYS A 173 3.22 14.50 20.78
CA LYS A 173 3.39 13.93 19.46
C LYS A 173 4.87 13.70 19.19
N LEU A 174 5.22 12.47 18.80
CA LEU A 174 6.58 12.09 18.42
C LEU A 174 6.57 11.46 17.04
N GLU A 175 7.37 11.99 16.13
CA GLU A 175 7.51 11.53 14.74
C GLU A 175 8.93 11.05 14.50
N ILE A 176 9.07 9.80 14.06
CA ILE A 176 10.34 9.15 13.75
C ILE A 176 10.30 8.73 12.30
N VAL A 177 10.91 9.51 11.43
CA VAL A 177 10.75 9.41 9.97
C VAL A 177 12.02 8.87 9.34
N GLY A 178 11.94 7.71 8.74
CA GLY A 178 13.04 7.16 7.94
C GLY A 178 13.46 8.12 6.81
N LYS A 179 14.77 8.25 6.58
CA LYS A 179 15.29 9.27 5.63
C LYS A 179 14.83 9.08 4.17
N ARG A 180 14.33 7.91 3.82
CA ARG A 180 13.81 7.58 2.49
C ARG A 180 12.28 7.47 2.43
N PHE A 181 11.59 7.93 3.48
CA PHE A 181 10.13 8.01 3.47
C PHE A 181 9.71 9.35 2.85
N HIS A 182 9.01 9.29 1.70
CA HIS A 182 8.74 10.47 0.86
C HIS A 182 7.41 11.17 1.18
N ALA A 183 6.38 10.43 1.57
CA ALA A 183 5.07 11.00 1.88
C ALA A 183 5.00 11.72 3.24
N TYR A 184 6.12 12.23 3.73
CA TYR A 184 6.20 12.96 4.98
C TYR A 184 6.07 14.46 4.76
N LYS A 185 5.16 15.06 5.53
CA LYS A 185 4.99 16.51 5.61
C LYS A 185 5.63 17.00 6.89
N LYS A 186 6.64 17.87 6.78
CA LYS A 186 7.28 18.46 7.97
C LYS A 186 6.25 19.13 8.87
N PRO A 187 6.35 18.93 10.20
CA PRO A 187 5.39 19.49 11.12
C PRO A 187 5.38 21.03 11.05
N GLY A 188 4.18 21.56 10.90
CA GLY A 188 3.92 22.98 11.07
C GLY A 188 3.72 23.36 12.55
N LYS A 189 3.32 24.62 12.83
CA LYS A 189 2.82 24.98 14.14
C LYS A 189 1.52 24.21 14.43
N ASN A 190 1.42 23.64 15.62
CA ASN A 190 0.16 23.07 16.08
C ASN A 190 -0.85 24.21 16.25
N THR A 191 -1.95 24.17 15.49
CA THR A 191 -2.97 25.22 15.52
C THR A 191 -3.72 25.32 16.84
N LYS A 192 -3.76 24.24 17.64
CA LYS A 192 -4.44 24.22 18.95
C LYS A 192 -3.55 24.73 20.09
N THR A 193 -2.26 24.40 20.09
CA THR A 193 -1.34 24.75 21.19
C THR A 193 -0.37 25.88 20.84
N GLY A 194 -0.28 26.26 19.56
CA GLY A 194 0.71 27.22 19.06
C GLY A 194 2.16 26.68 19.08
N GLN A 195 2.39 25.48 19.63
CA GLN A 195 3.70 24.86 19.72
C GLN A 195 4.12 24.28 18.38
N LYS A 196 5.35 24.53 18.01
CA LYS A 196 5.99 23.94 16.83
C LYS A 196 6.73 22.68 17.24
N ALA A 197 6.52 21.58 16.53
CA ALA A 197 7.37 20.42 16.75
C ALA A 197 8.83 20.75 16.35
N GLU A 198 9.76 20.46 17.24
CA GLU A 198 11.18 20.71 17.05
C GLU A 198 11.89 19.43 16.61
N LYS A 199 13.01 19.62 15.91
CA LYS A 199 13.88 18.51 15.55
C LYS A 199 14.61 18.03 16.81
N ILE A 200 14.48 16.74 17.11
CA ILE A 200 15.15 16.07 18.22
C ILE A 200 16.37 15.32 17.68
N THR A 201 17.47 15.39 18.41
CA THR A 201 18.70 14.65 18.13
C THR A 201 19.01 13.75 19.32
N THR A 202 19.04 12.44 19.12
CA THR A 202 19.39 11.48 20.17
C THR A 202 20.90 11.37 20.33
N GLU A 203 21.35 10.72 21.42
CA GLU A 203 22.77 10.42 21.62
C GLU A 203 23.32 9.40 20.61
N SER A 204 22.45 8.59 20.01
CA SER A 204 22.83 7.61 19.00
C SER A 204 23.05 8.24 17.63
N THR A 205 24.31 8.39 17.26
CA THR A 205 24.70 8.88 15.93
C THR A 205 24.12 8.01 14.81
N GLU A 206 24.05 6.69 14.99
CA GLU A 206 23.53 5.76 14.01
C GLU A 206 22.02 5.94 13.81
N PHE A 207 21.27 6.09 14.91
CA PHE A 207 19.85 6.37 14.87
C PHE A 207 19.56 7.68 14.12
N ASN A 208 20.30 8.74 14.42
CA ASN A 208 20.17 10.05 13.77
C ASN A 208 20.54 10.00 12.26
N LYS A 209 21.42 9.07 11.85
CA LYS A 209 21.72 8.82 10.42
C LYS A 209 20.58 8.13 9.69
N MET A 210 19.74 7.35 10.38
CA MET A 210 18.65 6.59 9.79
C MET A 210 17.33 7.36 9.79
N PHE A 211 17.11 8.19 10.84
CA PHE A 211 15.84 8.88 11.05
C PHE A 211 15.97 10.39 11.13
N ARG A 212 14.87 11.06 10.89
CA ARG A 212 14.57 12.44 11.28
C ARG A 212 13.53 12.36 12.39
N ILE A 213 13.78 13.00 13.52
CA ILE A 213 12.91 12.91 14.67
C ILE A 213 12.35 14.30 14.93
N TYR A 214 11.05 14.38 15.15
CA TYR A 214 10.35 15.61 15.51
C TYR A 214 9.42 15.35 16.66
N GLY A 215 9.40 16.26 17.62
CA GLY A 215 8.53 16.17 18.80
C GLY A 215 8.26 17.56 19.38
N GLN A 216 7.26 17.62 20.26
CA GLN A 216 6.92 18.87 20.98
C GLN A 216 7.75 19.02 22.25
N ASP A 217 8.20 17.90 22.82
CA ASP A 217 9.02 17.85 24.04
C ASP A 217 10.10 16.76 23.88
N SER A 218 11.35 17.16 24.10
CA SER A 218 12.50 16.26 24.02
C SER A 218 12.52 15.26 25.18
N PHE A 219 12.07 15.64 26.37
CA PHE A 219 12.03 14.76 27.54
C PHE A 219 11.06 13.59 27.31
N GLU A 220 9.87 13.87 26.84
CA GLU A 220 8.87 12.87 26.49
C GLU A 220 9.34 11.95 25.36
N ALA A 221 10.07 12.51 24.37
CA ALA A 221 10.66 11.73 23.31
C ALA A 221 11.69 10.71 23.84
N TYR A 222 12.54 11.10 24.79
CA TYR A 222 13.53 10.20 25.37
C TYR A 222 12.90 9.11 26.26
N TYR A 223 11.73 9.37 26.81
CA TYR A 223 10.99 8.35 27.55
C TYR A 223 10.56 7.18 26.65
N ILE A 224 10.17 7.47 25.40
CA ILE A 224 9.84 6.42 24.41
C ILE A 224 11.10 5.85 23.77
N LEU A 225 12.04 6.72 23.39
CA LEU A 225 13.26 6.36 22.67
C LEU A 225 14.36 5.86 23.62
N ASP A 226 14.04 4.85 24.44
CA ASP A 226 15.09 4.15 25.17
C ASP A 226 16.03 3.42 24.20
N PRO A 227 17.29 3.12 24.61
CA PRO A 227 18.27 2.48 23.74
C PRO A 227 17.79 1.17 23.12
N ALA A 228 17.04 0.35 23.86
CA ALA A 228 16.53 -0.93 23.38
C ALA A 228 15.45 -0.74 22.32
N PHE A 229 14.59 0.26 22.48
CA PHE A 229 13.56 0.59 21.51
C PHE A 229 14.17 1.20 20.24
N MET A 230 15.18 2.06 20.35
CA MET A 230 15.92 2.60 19.21
C MET A 230 16.55 1.49 18.36
N VAL A 231 17.15 0.47 18.96
CA VAL A 231 17.71 -0.69 18.23
C VAL A 231 16.61 -1.39 17.42
N LYS A 232 15.45 -1.65 18.00
CA LYS A 232 14.33 -2.28 17.30
C LYS A 232 13.83 -1.47 16.10
N LEU A 233 13.73 -0.15 16.25
CA LEU A 233 13.37 0.75 15.16
C LEU A 233 14.41 0.74 14.03
N MET A 234 15.70 0.70 14.37
CA MET A 234 16.78 0.60 13.38
C MET A 234 16.75 -0.71 12.61
N ASP A 235 16.47 -1.83 13.28
CA ASP A 235 16.34 -3.14 12.63
C ASP A 235 15.17 -3.14 11.60
N ILE A 236 14.03 -2.61 12.02
CA ILE A 236 12.87 -2.44 11.12
C ILE A 236 13.23 -1.53 9.95
N ALA A 237 13.83 -0.38 10.21
CA ALA A 237 14.20 0.56 9.15
C ALA A 237 15.23 -0.03 8.18
N THR A 238 16.16 -0.84 8.66
CA THR A 238 17.13 -1.55 7.81
C THR A 238 16.41 -2.54 6.90
N LYS A 239 15.54 -3.39 7.44
CA LYS A 239 14.72 -4.35 6.71
C LYS A 239 13.89 -3.66 5.60
N HIS A 240 13.35 -2.48 5.88
CA HIS A 240 12.50 -1.72 4.98
C HIS A 240 13.22 -0.55 4.28
N LYS A 241 14.56 -0.60 4.16
CA LYS A 241 15.39 0.37 3.40
C LYS A 241 15.17 1.83 3.81
N LYS A 242 14.87 2.09 5.09
CA LYS A 242 14.56 3.41 5.66
C LYS A 242 13.31 4.09 5.06
N ARG A 243 12.41 3.30 4.46
CA ARG A 243 11.13 3.76 3.89
C ARG A 243 9.99 3.50 4.88
N VAL A 244 10.17 3.95 6.12
CA VAL A 244 9.24 3.71 7.23
C VAL A 244 9.06 4.97 8.05
N LEU A 245 7.84 5.16 8.54
CA LEU A 245 7.43 6.22 9.47
C LEU A 245 6.88 5.55 10.73
N PHE A 246 7.26 6.06 11.90
CA PHE A 246 6.60 5.78 13.18
C PHE A 246 6.14 7.09 13.78
N ALA A 247 4.91 7.14 14.28
CA ALA A 247 4.40 8.33 14.93
C ALA A 247 3.53 7.96 16.12
N PHE A 248 3.90 8.48 17.29
CA PHE A 248 3.11 8.41 18.49
C PHE A 248 2.23 9.66 18.58
N PHE A 249 0.93 9.43 18.68
CA PHE A 249 -0.05 10.49 18.73
C PHE A 249 -1.28 10.03 19.50
N GLU A 250 -1.67 10.78 20.53
CA GLU A 250 -2.75 10.40 21.45
C GLU A 250 -2.49 9.00 22.04
N ASN A 251 -3.41 8.05 21.84
CA ASN A 251 -3.26 6.67 22.28
C ASN A 251 -2.83 5.71 21.15
N ARG A 252 -2.13 6.22 20.14
CA ARG A 252 -1.86 5.47 18.90
C ARG A 252 -0.39 5.49 18.53
N LEU A 253 0.08 4.38 17.98
CA LEU A 253 1.25 4.32 17.12
C LEU A 253 0.80 4.16 15.68
N ILE A 254 1.13 5.11 14.84
CA ILE A 254 0.91 5.05 13.40
C ILE A 254 2.22 4.62 12.74
N VAL A 255 2.16 3.57 11.95
CA VAL A 255 3.30 3.07 11.16
C VAL A 255 2.96 3.20 9.69
N GLY A 256 3.78 3.94 8.95
CA GLY A 256 3.74 3.98 7.49
C GLY A 256 4.87 3.13 6.92
N LEU A 257 4.54 2.12 6.13
CA LEU A 257 5.50 1.24 5.46
C LEU A 257 5.39 1.40 3.96
N ASP A 258 6.32 2.15 3.36
CA ASP A 258 6.38 2.40 1.92
C ASP A 258 7.28 1.35 1.24
N ASP A 259 6.75 0.17 0.99
CA ASP A 259 7.48 -0.96 0.40
C ASP A 259 7.22 -1.16 -1.10
N GLY A 260 6.38 -0.32 -1.71
CA GLY A 260 6.01 -0.37 -3.12
C GLY A 260 4.99 -1.45 -3.44
N LYS A 261 4.40 -2.11 -2.44
CA LYS A 261 3.51 -3.25 -2.62
C LYS A 261 2.05 -2.86 -2.43
N ASP A 262 1.20 -3.63 -3.08
CA ASP A 262 -0.24 -3.78 -2.83
C ASP A 262 -0.40 -5.20 -2.29
N SER A 263 -0.75 -5.32 -1.02
CA SER A 263 -0.78 -6.59 -0.33
C SER A 263 -2.07 -7.34 -0.66
N PHE A 264 -2.09 -8.64 -0.38
CA PHE A 264 -3.27 -9.47 -0.57
C PHE A 264 -3.81 -9.56 -2.01
N GLU A 265 -3.05 -9.09 -3.03
CA GLU A 265 -3.48 -9.17 -4.41
C GLU A 265 -3.32 -10.58 -5.00
N PRO A 266 -4.32 -11.06 -5.77
CA PRO A 266 -4.25 -12.34 -6.46
C PRO A 266 -3.16 -12.35 -7.53
N PRO A 267 -2.64 -13.53 -7.88
CA PRO A 267 -1.76 -13.66 -9.03
C PRO A 267 -2.51 -13.36 -10.33
N PHE A 268 -1.76 -13.06 -11.40
CA PHE A 268 -2.36 -12.85 -12.71
C PHE A 268 -3.18 -14.08 -13.15
N ALA A 269 -4.39 -13.88 -13.63
CA ALA A 269 -5.38 -14.94 -13.87
C ALA A 269 -4.91 -16.07 -14.82
N MET A 270 -3.97 -15.79 -15.72
CA MET A 270 -3.41 -16.81 -16.61
C MET A 270 -2.41 -17.75 -15.93
N LYS A 271 -1.92 -17.40 -14.72
CA LYS A 271 -1.10 -18.29 -13.91
C LYS A 271 -1.99 -19.22 -13.11
N GLN A 272 -1.61 -20.50 -13.05
CA GLN A 272 -2.26 -21.46 -12.16
C GLN A 272 -2.00 -21.07 -10.70
N ILE A 273 -3.01 -21.22 -9.85
CA ILE A 273 -2.87 -20.98 -8.43
C ILE A 273 -2.14 -22.20 -7.80
N ASP A 274 -1.04 -21.90 -7.15
CA ASP A 274 -0.38 -22.83 -6.24
C ASP A 274 -0.84 -22.47 -4.82
N GLU A 275 -1.69 -23.31 -4.24
CA GLU A 275 -2.31 -23.05 -2.94
C GLU A 275 -1.28 -22.86 -1.82
N ALA A 276 -0.24 -23.68 -1.78
CA ALA A 276 0.79 -23.59 -0.76
C ALA A 276 1.58 -22.29 -0.88
N LYS A 277 1.93 -21.90 -2.10
CA LYS A 277 2.65 -20.67 -2.39
C LYS A 277 1.82 -19.43 -2.06
N GLU A 278 0.54 -19.39 -2.45
CA GLU A 278 -0.33 -18.26 -2.16
C GLU A 278 -0.61 -18.16 -0.66
N THR A 279 -0.83 -19.28 0.04
CA THR A 279 -0.98 -19.28 1.49
C THR A 279 0.26 -18.75 2.19
N ALA A 280 1.47 -19.16 1.76
CA ALA A 280 2.73 -18.67 2.33
C ALA A 280 2.93 -17.16 2.07
N LYS A 281 2.55 -16.68 0.87
CA LYS A 281 2.57 -15.25 0.53
C LYS A 281 1.67 -14.45 1.49
N ILE A 282 0.41 -14.87 1.64
CA ILE A 282 -0.55 -14.21 2.54
C ILE A 282 -0.08 -14.27 4.00
N ALA A 283 0.45 -15.40 4.45
CA ALA A 283 1.03 -15.52 5.79
C ALA A 283 2.19 -14.52 6.00
N THR A 284 3.01 -14.28 4.99
CA THR A 284 4.08 -13.27 5.04
C THR A 284 3.53 -11.85 5.13
N ASP A 285 2.47 -11.56 4.39
CA ASP A 285 1.80 -10.26 4.42
C ASP A 285 1.13 -10.00 5.79
N ILE A 286 0.50 -11.02 6.39
CA ILE A 286 -0.08 -10.98 7.74
C ILE A 286 1.02 -10.84 8.79
N LYS A 287 2.12 -11.59 8.63
CA LYS A 287 3.26 -11.55 9.54
C LYS A 287 3.86 -10.16 9.66
N THR A 288 3.76 -9.33 8.64
CA THR A 288 4.20 -7.94 8.72
C THR A 288 3.49 -7.18 9.85
N ILE A 289 2.18 -7.40 10.05
CA ILE A 289 1.41 -6.75 11.12
C ILE A 289 1.85 -7.27 12.49
N THR A 290 1.92 -8.60 12.65
CA THR A 290 2.28 -9.21 13.92
C THR A 290 3.72 -8.93 14.32
N ASP A 291 4.64 -8.85 13.33
CA ASP A 291 6.04 -8.48 13.58
C ASP A 291 6.18 -7.09 14.22
N PHE A 292 5.35 -6.12 13.85
CA PHE A 292 5.38 -4.80 14.51
C PHE A 292 4.96 -4.88 15.98
N VAL A 293 3.92 -5.64 16.31
CA VAL A 293 3.51 -5.86 17.70
C VAL A 293 4.60 -6.56 18.50
N ASP A 294 5.17 -7.64 17.94
CA ASP A 294 6.16 -8.46 18.62
C ASP A 294 7.51 -7.76 18.76
N GLN A 295 8.05 -7.21 17.68
CA GLN A 295 9.36 -6.55 17.67
C GLN A 295 9.36 -5.28 18.51
N LEU A 296 8.33 -4.46 18.42
CA LEU A 296 8.23 -3.25 19.24
C LEU A 296 7.75 -3.55 20.65
N SER A 297 7.27 -4.78 20.90
CA SER A 297 6.72 -5.20 22.21
C SER A 297 5.62 -4.27 22.67
N LEU A 298 4.64 -4.04 21.78
CA LEU A 298 3.54 -3.10 22.00
C LEU A 298 2.58 -3.54 23.12
N ASP A 299 2.67 -4.79 23.55
CA ASP A 299 1.95 -5.41 24.66
C ASP A 299 2.56 -5.10 26.05
N ARG A 300 3.67 -4.32 26.11
CA ARG A 300 4.38 -4.00 27.36
C ARG A 300 3.69 -2.92 28.20
N LYS A 301 4.05 -2.89 29.51
CA LYS A 301 3.62 -1.88 30.50
C LYS A 301 3.82 -0.42 30.05
N LEU A 302 4.80 -0.15 29.17
CA LEU A 302 5.02 1.18 28.60
C LEU A 302 3.78 1.71 27.86
N PHE A 303 3.00 0.80 27.24
CA PHE A 303 1.84 1.12 26.42
C PHE A 303 0.50 0.76 27.09
N THR A 304 0.52 0.01 28.21
CA THR A 304 -0.69 -0.52 28.86
C THR A 304 -1.08 0.13 30.18
N LYS A 305 -0.21 1.03 30.74
CA LYS A 305 -0.50 1.73 32.01
C LYS A 305 -0.39 3.24 31.87
#